data_736d97e863b66579ed1e836a2d56e923
#
_entry.id   736d97e863b66579ed1e836a2d56e923
#
_cell.length_a   1.000
_cell.length_b   1.000
_cell.length_c   1.000
_cell.angle_alpha   90.00
_cell.angle_beta   90.00
_cell.angle_gamma   90.00
#
_symmetry.space_group_name_H-M   'P 1'
#
loop_
_entity.id
_entity.type
_entity.pdbx_description
1 polymer ?
#
loop_
_entity_poly.entity_id
_entity_poly.type
_entity_poly.pdbx_seq_one_letter_code
_entity_poly.pdbx_strand_id
1 'polypeptide(L)'
;MKLVITFLVFLALSVNLNLAFAASGAGLDSTGSSLYKSGKKLIIKAKKLEKKEKIEKAKTLYLKALDKLEKAYDKDKKNADILNYLGFALRKTGDFKKAEKFYLEGLKIDAGHLGINEYLGELYVQTNRIDLAKERLQVLNGCKCEEYDELKELIEKN
;
A
#
# COMPACT_ATOMS: atom_id res chain seq x y z
N MET A 1 -16.16 -41.85 -77.02
CA MET A 1 -16.35 -41.62 -75.56
C MET A 1 -15.04 -41.08 -75.03
N LYS A 2 -14.98 -39.79 -74.79
CA LYS A 2 -13.83 -39.09 -74.22
C LYS A 2 -14.10 -38.73 -72.76
N LEU A 3 -13.35 -39.35 -71.85
CA LEU A 3 -13.46 -39.13 -70.45
C LEU A 3 -12.64 -37.88 -70.09
N VAL A 4 -13.29 -36.79 -69.65
CA VAL A 4 -12.64 -35.54 -69.16
C VAL A 4 -12.49 -35.66 -67.64
N ILE A 5 -11.26 -35.85 -67.20
CA ILE A 5 -10.89 -35.86 -65.79
C ILE A 5 -10.62 -34.42 -65.37
N THR A 6 -11.51 -33.88 -64.58
CA THR A 6 -11.37 -32.54 -64.01
C THR A 6 -10.56 -32.65 -62.71
N PHE A 7 -9.31 -32.12 -62.70
CA PHE A 7 -8.51 -31.98 -61.49
C PHE A 7 -9.02 -30.79 -60.67
N LEU A 8 -9.60 -31.08 -59.52
CA LEU A 8 -9.89 -30.07 -58.51
C LEU A 8 -8.64 -29.86 -57.69
N VAL A 9 -8.02 -28.69 -57.86
CA VAL A 9 -6.93 -28.23 -56.99
C VAL A 9 -7.54 -27.65 -55.72
N PHE A 10 -7.43 -28.37 -54.61
CA PHE A 10 -7.75 -27.83 -53.29
C PHE A 10 -6.62 -26.91 -52.83
N LEU A 11 -6.86 -25.60 -52.91
CA LEU A 11 -5.97 -24.62 -52.30
C LEU A 11 -6.21 -24.61 -50.82
N ALA A 12 -5.43 -25.29 -50.02
CA ALA A 12 -5.44 -25.25 -48.57
C ALA A 12 -4.90 -23.89 -48.11
N LEU A 13 -5.79 -22.95 -47.79
CA LEU A 13 -5.42 -21.72 -47.06
C LEU A 13 -5.09 -22.12 -45.63
N SER A 14 -3.80 -22.27 -45.31
CA SER A 14 -3.34 -22.36 -43.92
C SER A 14 -3.45 -20.98 -43.26
N VAL A 15 -4.55 -20.78 -42.58
CA VAL A 15 -4.67 -19.62 -41.66
C VAL A 15 -3.80 -19.90 -40.45
N ASN A 16 -2.60 -19.30 -40.40
CA ASN A 16 -1.80 -19.25 -39.19
C ASN A 16 -2.47 -18.32 -38.19
N LEU A 17 -3.30 -18.90 -37.33
CA LEU A 17 -3.84 -18.22 -36.17
C LEU A 17 -2.71 -18.11 -35.12
N ASN A 18 -1.90 -17.06 -35.23
CA ASN A 18 -1.00 -16.66 -34.14
C ASN A 18 -1.89 -16.18 -33.01
N LEU A 19 -2.31 -17.09 -32.11
CA LEU A 19 -2.79 -16.75 -30.80
C LEU A 19 -1.61 -16.14 -30.04
N ALA A 20 -1.45 -14.83 -30.13
CA ALA A 20 -0.67 -14.09 -29.16
C ALA A 20 -1.40 -14.25 -27.83
N PHE A 21 -1.01 -15.26 -27.07
CA PHE A 21 -1.36 -15.35 -25.64
C PHE A 21 -0.64 -14.19 -24.97
N ALA A 22 -1.32 -13.04 -24.93
CA ALA A 22 -0.95 -11.95 -24.04
C ALA A 22 -1.11 -12.51 -22.63
N ALA A 23 -0.02 -13.07 -22.10
CA ALA A 23 0.12 -13.29 -20.68
C ALA A 23 0.03 -11.90 -20.03
N SER A 24 -1.19 -11.50 -19.68
CA SER A 24 -1.41 -10.44 -18.71
C SER A 24 -0.97 -10.97 -17.35
N GLY A 25 0.33 -11.20 -17.22
CA GLY A 25 0.96 -11.21 -15.93
C GLY A 25 0.68 -9.85 -15.35
N ALA A 26 -0.12 -9.78 -14.27
CA ALA A 26 -0.18 -8.63 -13.40
C ALA A 26 1.22 -8.46 -12.78
N GLY A 27 2.18 -8.07 -13.63
CA GLY A 27 3.48 -7.60 -13.20
C GLY A 27 3.20 -6.31 -12.43
N LEU A 28 3.51 -6.29 -11.13
CA LEU A 28 3.61 -5.04 -10.40
C LEU A 28 4.33 -4.06 -11.31
N ASP A 29 3.64 -2.98 -11.69
CA ASP A 29 4.26 -1.91 -12.46
C ASP A 29 5.54 -1.51 -11.71
N SER A 30 6.69 -1.78 -12.31
CA SER A 30 8.00 -1.53 -11.71
C SER A 30 8.12 -0.08 -11.20
N THR A 31 7.38 0.83 -11.82
CA THR A 31 7.27 2.24 -11.45
C THR A 31 6.52 2.42 -10.12
N GLY A 32 5.39 1.75 -9.92
CA GLY A 32 4.62 1.81 -8.66
C GLY A 32 5.42 1.27 -7.48
N SER A 33 6.08 0.13 -7.66
CA SER A 33 6.97 -0.47 -6.65
C SER A 33 8.16 0.45 -6.31
N SER A 34 8.76 1.11 -7.30
CA SER A 34 9.87 2.06 -7.11
C SER A 34 9.42 3.30 -6.35
N LEU A 35 8.24 3.85 -6.67
CA LEU A 35 7.64 5.00 -5.97
C LEU A 35 7.34 4.66 -4.50
N TYR A 36 6.72 3.51 -4.23
CA TYR A 36 6.49 3.02 -2.88
C TYR A 36 7.78 2.90 -2.07
N LYS A 37 8.80 2.22 -2.61
CA LYS A 37 10.11 2.08 -1.95
C LYS A 37 10.76 3.44 -1.65
N SER A 38 10.64 4.39 -2.59
CA SER A 38 11.14 5.75 -2.42
C SER A 38 10.41 6.50 -1.31
N GLY A 39 9.07 6.44 -1.28
CA GLY A 39 8.25 7.02 -0.22
C GLY A 39 8.58 6.44 1.16
N LYS A 40 8.63 5.11 1.28
CA LYS A 40 9.03 4.39 2.50
C LYS A 40 10.41 4.84 3.00
N LYS A 41 11.40 4.96 2.10
CA LYS A 41 12.75 5.43 2.46
C LYS A 41 12.74 6.86 3.04
N LEU A 42 11.90 7.75 2.48
CA LEU A 42 11.75 9.10 2.99
C LEU A 42 11.12 9.11 4.40
N ILE A 43 10.11 8.26 4.66
CA ILE A 43 9.51 8.09 5.99
C ILE A 43 10.55 7.61 7.01
N ILE A 44 11.32 6.59 6.69
CA ILE A 44 12.37 6.08 7.59
C ILE A 44 13.38 7.18 7.93
N LYS A 45 13.76 8.00 6.93
CA LYS A 45 14.66 9.13 7.15
C LYS A 45 14.02 10.22 8.03
N ALA A 46 12.73 10.48 7.83
CA ALA A 46 11.98 11.44 8.63
C ALA A 46 11.86 11.00 10.09
N LYS A 47 11.49 9.73 10.36
CA LYS A 47 11.48 9.14 11.72
C LYS A 47 12.85 9.33 12.43
N LYS A 48 13.96 9.13 11.71
CA LYS A 48 15.31 9.37 12.26
C LYS A 48 15.58 10.84 12.58
N LEU A 49 15.01 11.77 11.84
CA LEU A 49 15.12 13.21 12.11
C LEU A 49 14.27 13.63 13.31
N GLU A 50 13.07 13.07 13.47
CA GLU A 50 12.24 13.28 14.67
C GLU A 50 12.95 12.83 15.93
N LYS A 51 13.53 11.62 15.93
CA LYS A 51 14.34 11.12 17.05
C LYS A 51 15.53 12.03 17.40
N LYS A 52 15.93 12.94 16.50
CA LYS A 52 16.97 13.97 16.69
C LYS A 52 16.39 15.37 16.89
N GLU A 53 15.09 15.46 17.20
CA GLU A 53 14.36 16.72 17.42
C GLU A 53 14.38 17.69 16.23
N LYS A 54 14.71 17.21 15.04
CA LYS A 54 14.72 18.01 13.79
C LYS A 54 13.34 18.00 13.11
N ILE A 55 12.32 18.45 13.84
CA ILE A 55 10.91 18.30 13.49
C ILE A 55 10.56 18.88 12.12
N GLU A 56 10.96 20.13 11.83
CA GLU A 56 10.66 20.78 10.54
C GLU A 56 11.30 20.05 9.35
N LYS A 57 12.51 19.53 9.53
CA LYS A 57 13.18 18.71 8.51
C LYS A 57 12.47 17.38 8.31
N ALA A 58 12.00 16.76 9.39
CA ALA A 58 11.20 15.54 9.32
C ALA A 58 9.89 15.78 8.59
N LYS A 59 9.14 16.84 8.94
CA LYS A 59 7.90 17.25 8.29
C LYS A 59 8.08 17.45 6.77
N THR A 60 9.16 18.12 6.36
CA THR A 60 9.49 18.29 4.94
C THR A 60 9.67 16.94 4.23
N LEU A 61 10.27 15.95 4.89
CA LEU A 61 10.43 14.61 4.30
C LEU A 61 9.11 13.83 4.26
N TYR A 62 8.23 13.98 5.25
CA TYR A 62 6.90 13.38 5.22
C TYR A 62 6.07 13.92 4.04
N LEU A 63 6.10 15.24 3.78
CA LEU A 63 5.44 15.83 2.62
C LEU A 63 6.01 15.29 1.29
N LYS A 64 7.33 15.14 1.19
CA LYS A 64 7.95 14.51 0.01
C LYS A 64 7.60 13.03 -0.12
N ALA A 65 7.41 12.32 0.99
CA ALA A 65 6.96 10.94 0.98
C ALA A 65 5.53 10.83 0.46
N LEU A 66 4.62 11.75 0.86
CA LEU A 66 3.25 11.80 0.36
C LEU A 66 3.19 11.86 -1.16
N ASP A 67 3.94 12.78 -1.81
CA ASP A 67 4.00 12.87 -3.28
C ASP A 67 4.36 11.52 -3.94
N LYS A 68 5.31 10.78 -3.36
CA LYS A 68 5.70 9.48 -3.90
C LYS A 68 4.65 8.39 -3.65
N LEU A 69 4.07 8.39 -2.46
CA LEU A 69 3.10 7.39 -2.04
C LEU A 69 1.73 7.57 -2.73
N GLU A 70 1.29 8.81 -2.97
CA GLU A 70 0.09 9.10 -3.76
C GLU A 70 0.25 8.57 -5.19
N LYS A 71 1.38 8.83 -5.83
CA LYS A 71 1.69 8.27 -7.16
C LYS A 71 1.79 6.74 -7.16
N ALA A 72 2.27 6.13 -6.08
CA ALA A 72 2.27 4.68 -5.92
C ALA A 72 0.84 4.13 -5.75
N TYR A 73 0.02 4.81 -4.96
CA TYR A 73 -1.39 4.47 -4.74
C TYR A 73 -2.21 4.53 -6.03
N ASP A 74 -1.95 5.52 -6.91
CA ASP A 74 -2.61 5.60 -8.22
C ASP A 74 -2.32 4.38 -9.11
N LYS A 75 -1.17 3.74 -8.90
CA LYS A 75 -0.78 2.52 -9.62
C LYS A 75 -1.31 1.23 -8.98
N ASP A 76 -1.42 1.21 -7.65
CA ASP A 76 -1.89 0.05 -6.90
C ASP A 76 -2.73 0.48 -5.69
N LYS A 77 -4.03 0.65 -5.93
CA LYS A 77 -5.00 1.08 -4.91
C LYS A 77 -5.36 -0.01 -3.90
N LYS A 78 -4.97 -1.26 -4.17
CA LYS A 78 -5.28 -2.40 -3.30
C LYS A 78 -4.07 -2.89 -2.50
N ASN A 79 -3.11 -2.03 -2.25
CA ASN A 79 -1.91 -2.34 -1.51
C ASN A 79 -2.00 -1.75 -0.09
N ALA A 80 -2.21 -2.61 0.90
CA ALA A 80 -2.34 -2.20 2.30
C ALA A 80 -1.09 -1.47 2.82
N ASP A 81 0.11 -1.88 2.39
CA ASP A 81 1.35 -1.20 2.76
C ASP A 81 1.41 0.25 2.27
N ILE A 82 0.97 0.52 1.04
CA ILE A 82 0.93 1.89 0.50
C ILE A 82 -0.05 2.73 1.32
N LEU A 83 -1.23 2.19 1.62
CA LEU A 83 -2.25 2.84 2.45
C LEU A 83 -1.76 3.11 3.87
N ASN A 84 -1.00 2.17 4.46
CA ASN A 84 -0.34 2.32 5.74
C ASN A 84 0.60 3.54 5.74
N TYR A 85 1.50 3.64 4.78
CA TYR A 85 2.47 4.74 4.73
C TYR A 85 1.86 6.07 4.33
N LEU A 86 0.79 6.09 3.52
CA LEU A 86 -0.01 7.31 3.27
C LEU A 86 -0.65 7.82 4.56
N GLY A 87 -1.34 6.94 5.29
CA GLY A 87 -1.92 7.28 6.59
C GLY A 87 -0.87 7.79 7.57
N PHE A 88 0.27 7.11 7.66
CA PHE A 88 1.37 7.52 8.52
C PHE A 88 1.87 8.93 8.19
N ALA A 89 2.19 9.22 6.93
CA ALA A 89 2.72 10.52 6.53
C ALA A 89 1.69 11.65 6.74
N LEU A 90 0.40 11.39 6.45
CA LEU A 90 -0.68 12.33 6.71
C LEU A 90 -0.85 12.61 8.21
N ARG A 91 -0.82 11.58 9.06
CA ARG A 91 -0.87 11.75 10.52
C ARG A 91 0.31 12.61 11.02
N LYS A 92 1.52 12.34 10.54
CA LYS A 92 2.74 13.08 10.92
C LYS A 92 2.76 14.52 10.38
N THR A 93 1.94 14.84 9.37
CA THR A 93 1.77 16.21 8.86
C THR A 93 0.52 16.92 9.39
N GLY A 94 -0.30 16.23 10.21
CA GLY A 94 -1.45 16.79 10.92
C GLY A 94 -2.81 16.61 10.23
N ASP A 95 -2.87 15.94 9.07
CA ASP A 95 -4.14 15.63 8.40
C ASP A 95 -4.73 14.30 8.94
N PHE A 96 -5.17 14.33 10.20
CA PHE A 96 -5.69 13.14 10.88
C PHE A 96 -6.92 12.54 10.19
N LYS A 97 -7.78 13.37 9.61
CA LYS A 97 -8.99 12.90 8.93
C LYS A 97 -8.67 12.07 7.68
N LYS A 98 -7.74 12.52 6.86
CA LYS A 98 -7.30 11.75 5.70
C LYS A 98 -6.47 10.53 6.12
N ALA A 99 -5.63 10.66 7.15
CA ALA A 99 -4.87 9.54 7.68
C ALA A 99 -5.78 8.39 8.09
N GLU A 100 -6.82 8.67 8.88
CA GLU A 100 -7.80 7.68 9.32
C GLU A 100 -8.50 7.00 8.13
N LYS A 101 -8.91 7.79 7.12
CA LYS A 101 -9.54 7.25 5.91
C LYS A 101 -8.65 6.20 5.22
N PHE A 102 -7.34 6.50 5.02
CA PHE A 102 -6.43 5.57 4.37
C PHE A 102 -6.15 4.33 5.24
N TYR A 103 -6.03 4.47 6.54
CA TYR A 103 -5.90 3.32 7.43
C TYR A 103 -7.13 2.41 7.38
N LEU A 104 -8.33 2.97 7.45
CA LEU A 104 -9.57 2.19 7.36
C LEU A 104 -9.75 1.52 5.98
N GLU A 105 -9.30 2.17 4.90
CA GLU A 105 -9.25 1.57 3.56
C GLU A 105 -8.28 0.39 3.53
N GLY A 106 -7.10 0.53 4.13
CA GLY A 106 -6.11 -0.54 4.24
C GLY A 106 -6.61 -1.73 5.07
N LEU A 107 -7.33 -1.49 6.16
CA LEU A 107 -7.94 -2.56 6.97
C LEU A 107 -9.07 -3.32 6.25
N LYS A 108 -9.70 -2.73 5.23
CA LYS A 108 -10.64 -3.48 4.37
C LYS A 108 -9.92 -4.47 3.45
N ILE A 109 -8.64 -4.25 3.17
CA ILE A 109 -7.82 -5.11 2.33
C ILE A 109 -7.15 -6.18 3.21
N ASP A 110 -6.58 -5.76 4.33
CA ASP A 110 -5.89 -6.61 5.32
C ASP A 110 -6.25 -6.15 6.73
N ALA A 111 -7.26 -6.78 7.33
CA ALA A 111 -7.74 -6.44 8.66
C ALA A 111 -6.69 -6.72 9.77
N GLY A 112 -5.75 -7.63 9.51
CA GLY A 112 -4.68 -8.02 10.43
C GLY A 112 -3.38 -7.25 10.23
N HIS A 113 -3.31 -6.29 9.31
CA HIS A 113 -2.09 -5.55 8.99
C HIS A 113 -1.50 -4.85 10.22
N LEU A 114 -0.35 -5.33 10.71
CA LEU A 114 0.23 -4.90 11.99
C LEU A 114 0.44 -3.38 12.04
N GLY A 115 1.18 -2.82 11.09
CA GLY A 115 1.48 -1.39 11.08
C GLY A 115 0.25 -0.48 10.93
N ILE A 116 -0.83 -0.93 10.24
CA ILE A 116 -2.07 -0.13 10.17
C ILE A 116 -2.78 -0.13 11.52
N ASN A 117 -2.89 -1.28 12.19
CA ASN A 117 -3.53 -1.36 13.50
C ASN A 117 -2.75 -0.54 14.54
N GLU A 118 -1.42 -0.60 14.54
CA GLU A 118 -0.57 0.24 15.37
C GLU A 118 -0.82 1.74 15.10
N TYR A 119 -0.62 2.20 13.86
CA TYR A 119 -0.65 3.64 13.54
C TYR A 119 -2.05 4.26 13.59
N LEU A 120 -3.10 3.47 13.32
CA LEU A 120 -4.46 3.90 13.55
C LEU A 120 -4.76 3.99 15.06
N GLY A 121 -4.25 3.05 15.84
CA GLY A 121 -4.31 3.10 17.30
C GLY A 121 -3.62 4.34 17.86
N GLU A 122 -2.40 4.66 17.42
CA GLU A 122 -1.70 5.88 17.78
C GLU A 122 -2.49 7.15 17.37
N LEU A 123 -3.12 7.15 16.19
CA LEU A 123 -3.98 8.26 15.76
C LEU A 123 -5.17 8.43 16.71
N TYR A 124 -5.78 7.33 17.14
CA TYR A 124 -6.89 7.36 18.09
C TYR A 124 -6.46 7.89 19.46
N VAL A 125 -5.28 7.54 19.95
CA VAL A 125 -4.72 8.15 21.16
C VAL A 125 -4.52 9.65 20.96
N GLN A 126 -3.88 10.08 19.88
CA GLN A 126 -3.64 11.50 19.55
C GLN A 126 -4.93 12.33 19.43
N THR A 127 -6.05 11.69 19.12
CA THR A 127 -7.36 12.35 18.99
C THR A 127 -8.29 12.06 20.17
N ASN A 128 -7.74 11.59 21.30
CA ASN A 128 -8.45 11.28 22.56
C ASN A 128 -9.59 10.26 22.40
N ARG A 129 -9.40 9.27 21.49
CA ARG A 129 -10.35 8.17 21.23
C ARG A 129 -9.75 6.86 21.75
N ILE A 130 -9.50 6.81 23.06
CA ILE A 130 -8.72 5.73 23.71
C ILE A 130 -9.38 4.36 23.54
N ASP A 131 -10.71 4.26 23.58
CA ASP A 131 -11.39 2.97 23.43
C ASP A 131 -11.17 2.38 22.03
N LEU A 132 -11.18 3.19 20.98
CA LEU A 132 -10.85 2.73 19.63
C LEU A 132 -9.36 2.32 19.51
N ALA A 133 -8.47 2.99 20.24
CA ALA A 133 -7.06 2.56 20.29
C ALA A 133 -6.91 1.18 20.94
N LYS A 134 -7.66 0.91 22.02
CA LYS A 134 -7.69 -0.42 22.68
C LYS A 134 -8.22 -1.52 21.76
N GLU A 135 -9.24 -1.21 20.93
CA GLU A 135 -9.70 -2.15 19.91
C GLU A 135 -8.59 -2.52 18.91
N ARG A 136 -7.80 -1.54 18.49
CA ARG A 136 -6.65 -1.81 17.59
C ARG A 136 -5.58 -2.63 18.29
N LEU A 137 -5.28 -2.33 19.55
CA LEU A 137 -4.35 -3.11 20.36
C LEU A 137 -4.81 -4.57 20.50
N GLN A 138 -6.11 -4.81 20.65
CA GLN A 138 -6.64 -6.15 20.74
C GLN A 138 -6.44 -6.98 19.47
N VAL A 139 -6.49 -6.36 18.29
CA VAL A 139 -6.17 -7.02 17.02
C VAL A 139 -4.70 -7.46 16.98
N LEU A 140 -3.80 -6.69 17.58
CA LEU A 140 -2.37 -7.02 17.68
C LEU A 140 -2.05 -8.04 18.76
N ASN A 141 -3.01 -8.41 19.61
CA ASN A 141 -2.76 -9.33 20.71
C ASN A 141 -2.26 -10.69 20.23
N GLY A 142 -1.13 -11.11 20.75
CA GLY A 142 -0.50 -12.40 20.43
C GLY A 142 0.47 -12.38 19.25
N CYS A 143 0.65 -11.25 18.55
CA CYS A 143 1.63 -11.17 17.45
C CYS A 143 3.09 -11.29 17.91
N LYS A 144 3.41 -11.02 19.19
CA LYS A 144 4.79 -10.91 19.71
C LYS A 144 5.63 -9.94 18.87
N CYS A 145 5.07 -8.79 18.51
CA CYS A 145 5.62 -7.80 17.60
C CYS A 145 5.79 -6.44 18.28
N GLU A 146 6.68 -5.62 17.74
CA GLU A 146 6.98 -4.26 18.23
C GLU A 146 5.74 -3.35 18.20
N GLU A 147 4.88 -3.52 17.21
CA GLU A 147 3.66 -2.74 17.01
C GLU A 147 2.68 -2.87 18.18
N TYR A 148 2.59 -4.05 18.79
CA TYR A 148 1.79 -4.27 19.99
C TYR A 148 2.37 -3.52 21.19
N ASP A 149 3.68 -3.65 21.40
CA ASP A 149 4.36 -3.07 22.56
C ASP A 149 4.34 -1.53 22.48
N GLU A 150 4.62 -0.94 21.29
CA GLU A 150 4.59 0.51 21.06
C GLU A 150 3.19 1.09 21.31
N LEU A 151 2.14 0.47 20.76
CA LEU A 151 0.77 0.96 20.96
C LEU A 151 0.30 0.79 22.39
N LYS A 152 0.61 -0.34 23.05
CA LYS A 152 0.28 -0.58 24.45
C LYS A 152 0.89 0.47 25.36
N GLU A 153 2.20 0.72 25.22
CA GLU A 153 2.90 1.73 25.99
C GLU A 153 2.29 3.13 25.81
N LEU A 154 1.89 3.46 24.58
CA LEU A 154 1.27 4.75 24.28
C LEU A 154 -0.11 4.91 24.96
N ILE A 155 -0.93 3.84 24.95
CA ILE A 155 -2.24 3.83 25.60
C ILE A 155 -2.09 3.96 27.13
N GLU A 156 -1.12 3.28 27.74
CA GLU A 156 -0.89 3.27 29.19
C GLU A 156 -0.40 4.63 29.72
N LYS A 157 0.19 5.46 28.87
CA LYS A 157 0.69 6.81 29.21
C LYS A 157 -0.37 7.94 29.10
N ASN A 158 -1.54 7.64 28.56
CA ASN A 158 -2.61 8.61 28.32
C ASN A 158 -3.87 8.29 29.14
#